data_cf6af458daca83c2062dac58fd9ccef6
#
_entry.id   cf6af458daca83c2062dac58fd9ccef6
#
_cell.length_a   1.000
_cell.length_b   1.000
_cell.length_c   1.000
_cell.angle_alpha   90.00
_cell.angle_beta   90.00
_cell.angle_gamma   90.00
#
_symmetry.space_group_name_H-M   'P 1'
#
loop_
_entity.id
_entity.type
_entity.pdbx_description
1 polymer ?
#
loop_
_entity_poly.entity_id
_entity_poly.type
_entity_poly.pdbx_seq_one_letter_code
_entity_poly.pdbx_strand_id
1 'polypeptide(L)'
;KQDPNQKHFLYGNEVHKAAEEYVRDGVPLPGKFDEFQKPLDMLKRIPGEKHCELKLGLTKDLEPCEFFGDNVWWRGAIDLLILDKESKTATVIDYKTGKSQYADTRQLGLLSIAVFKKFPEIEKIKAGLMFLVSKEIIKEEYNNTRIDDMYTEWDRLILRMNTAYDSGVFNPVPNFACKSFCPVQSCAHWGK
;
A
#
# COMPACT_ATOMS: atom_id res chain seq x y z
N LYS A 1 -6.09 30.31 1.09
CA LYS A 1 -6.46 29.36 2.18
C LYS A 1 -5.80 28.04 1.85
N GLN A 2 -4.94 27.51 2.74
CA GLN A 2 -4.39 26.17 2.56
C GLN A 2 -5.53 25.15 2.60
N ASP A 3 -5.53 24.22 1.64
CA ASP A 3 -6.47 23.11 1.59
C ASP A 3 -6.29 22.27 2.88
N PRO A 4 -7.35 22.04 3.68
CA PRO A 4 -7.27 21.21 4.88
C PRO A 4 -6.71 19.81 4.61
N ASN A 5 -6.95 19.27 3.40
CA ASN A 5 -6.43 17.96 2.98
C ASN A 5 -4.90 17.97 2.78
N GLN A 6 -4.32 19.11 2.41
CA GLN A 6 -2.87 19.25 2.26
C GLN A 6 -2.12 19.01 3.59
N LYS A 7 -2.70 19.47 4.71
CA LYS A 7 -2.09 19.27 6.03
C LYS A 7 -2.01 17.79 6.43
N HIS A 8 -3.06 17.02 6.17
CA HIS A 8 -3.08 15.58 6.47
C HIS A 8 -2.09 14.82 5.57
N PHE A 9 -2.02 15.18 4.30
CA PHE A 9 -1.06 14.59 3.36
C PHE A 9 0.40 14.88 3.78
N LEU A 10 0.71 16.12 4.13
CA LEU A 10 2.05 16.49 4.60
C LEU A 10 2.44 15.74 5.89
N TYR A 11 1.50 15.64 6.83
CA TYR A 11 1.72 14.86 8.05
C TYR A 11 1.99 13.38 7.76
N GLY A 12 1.22 12.77 6.86
CA GLY A 12 1.44 11.40 6.42
C GLY A 12 2.86 11.20 5.87
N ASN A 13 3.28 12.07 4.95
CA ASN A 13 4.63 12.01 4.36
C ASN A 13 5.74 12.17 5.41
N GLU A 14 5.57 13.07 6.38
CA GLU A 14 6.54 13.24 7.47
C GLU A 14 6.65 11.97 8.35
N VAL A 15 5.53 11.32 8.64
CA VAL A 15 5.51 10.06 9.43
C VAL A 15 6.21 8.94 8.66
N HIS A 16 5.88 8.73 7.37
CA HIS A 16 6.50 7.70 6.54
C HIS A 16 8.01 7.92 6.44
N LYS A 17 8.45 9.16 6.17
CA LYS A 17 9.87 9.49 6.11
C LYS A 17 10.59 9.23 7.44
N ALA A 18 10.01 9.63 8.55
CA ALA A 18 10.60 9.39 9.87
C ALA A 18 10.68 7.89 10.19
N ALA A 19 9.65 7.11 9.85
CA ALA A 19 9.64 5.66 10.05
C ALA A 19 10.70 4.97 9.15
N GLU A 20 10.81 5.38 7.89
CA GLU A 20 11.83 4.91 6.96
C GLU A 20 13.24 5.13 7.51
N GLU A 21 13.60 6.39 7.83
CA GLU A 21 14.92 6.76 8.34
C GLU A 21 15.24 6.05 9.66
N TYR A 22 14.24 5.88 10.53
CA TYR A 22 14.40 5.17 11.79
C TYR A 22 14.67 3.68 11.58
N VAL A 23 13.93 3.02 10.70
CA VAL A 23 14.07 1.57 10.46
C VAL A 23 15.31 1.27 9.64
N ARG A 24 15.60 2.04 8.58
CA ARG A 24 16.72 1.82 7.65
C ARG A 24 18.06 2.24 8.25
N ASP A 25 18.12 3.46 8.78
CA ASP A 25 19.39 4.12 9.12
C ASP A 25 19.59 4.27 10.64
N GLY A 26 18.58 3.96 11.45
CA GLY A 26 18.64 4.12 12.91
C GLY A 26 18.57 5.58 13.37
N VAL A 27 18.16 6.51 12.48
CA VAL A 27 17.98 7.92 12.83
C VAL A 27 16.90 8.06 13.91
N PRO A 28 17.14 8.73 15.05
CA PRO A 28 16.14 8.90 16.10
C PRO A 28 14.87 9.57 15.55
N LEU A 29 13.71 9.12 16.01
CA LEU A 29 12.45 9.75 15.65
C LEU A 29 12.42 11.21 16.15
N PRO A 30 11.87 12.15 15.38
CA PRO A 30 11.53 13.46 15.90
C PRO A 30 10.60 13.35 17.11
N GLY A 31 10.81 14.18 18.18
CA GLY A 31 10.06 14.05 19.45
C GLY A 31 8.54 14.01 19.29
N LYS A 32 7.98 14.68 18.27
CA LYS A 32 6.54 14.61 17.94
C LYS A 32 6.08 13.22 17.49
N PHE A 33 6.99 12.28 17.21
CA PHE A 33 6.74 10.89 16.76
C PHE A 33 7.29 9.84 17.72
N ASP A 34 7.75 10.22 18.93
CA ASP A 34 8.29 9.29 19.94
C ASP A 34 7.32 8.14 20.24
N GLU A 35 6.03 8.40 20.19
CA GLU A 35 5.01 7.39 20.43
C GLU A 35 5.01 6.24 19.39
N PHE A 36 5.64 6.43 18.23
CA PHE A 36 5.76 5.41 17.17
C PHE A 36 7.00 4.54 17.35
N GLN A 37 7.90 4.87 18.28
CA GLN A 37 9.14 4.13 18.48
C GLN A 37 8.89 2.67 18.81
N LYS A 38 8.01 2.38 19.76
CA LYS A 38 7.73 1.01 20.20
C LYS A 38 7.24 0.09 19.07
N PRO A 39 6.23 0.43 18.25
CA PRO A 39 5.83 -0.38 17.11
C PRO A 39 6.93 -0.51 16.05
N LEU A 40 7.72 0.53 15.77
CA LEU A 40 8.82 0.46 14.82
C LEU A 40 9.98 -0.41 15.34
N ASP A 41 10.27 -0.39 16.64
CA ASP A 41 11.25 -1.30 17.26
C ASP A 41 10.85 -2.77 17.12
N MET A 42 9.55 -3.06 17.21
CA MET A 42 9.06 -4.43 16.96
C MET A 42 9.37 -4.88 15.53
N LEU A 43 9.19 -4.02 14.54
CA LEU A 43 9.54 -4.31 13.14
C LEU A 43 11.05 -4.47 12.94
N LYS A 44 11.87 -3.62 13.57
CA LYS A 44 13.33 -3.74 13.51
C LYS A 44 13.85 -5.07 14.03
N ARG A 45 13.18 -5.68 15.02
CA ARG A 45 13.55 -6.98 15.62
C ARG A 45 13.15 -8.18 14.77
N ILE A 46 12.24 -8.03 13.79
CA ILE A 46 11.89 -9.13 12.88
C ILE A 46 13.16 -9.51 12.11
N PRO A 47 13.58 -10.80 12.12
CA PRO A 47 14.74 -11.23 11.37
C PRO A 47 14.51 -11.10 9.86
N GLY A 48 15.60 -10.86 9.12
CA GLY A 48 15.58 -10.73 7.67
C GLY A 48 16.15 -9.41 7.16
N GLU A 49 16.34 -9.35 5.85
CA GLU A 49 16.83 -8.20 5.12
C GLU A 49 15.68 -7.16 5.00
N LYS A 50 15.96 -5.91 5.36
CA LYS A 50 14.96 -4.83 5.38
C LYS A 50 15.12 -3.91 4.17
N HIS A 51 14.04 -3.71 3.45
CA HIS A 51 13.94 -2.76 2.33
C HIS A 51 12.84 -1.75 2.66
N CYS A 52 13.23 -0.49 2.80
CA CYS A 52 12.28 0.61 2.99
C CYS A 52 12.01 1.29 1.64
N GLU A 53 10.77 1.74 1.44
CA GLU A 53 10.32 2.44 0.22
C GLU A 53 10.66 1.67 -1.07
N LEU A 54 10.54 0.32 -1.01
CA LEU A 54 10.85 -0.54 -2.14
C LEU A 54 9.84 -0.35 -3.27
N LYS A 55 10.35 0.12 -4.41
CA LYS A 55 9.56 0.34 -5.62
C LYS A 55 9.53 -0.92 -6.48
N LEU A 56 8.34 -1.40 -6.80
CA LEU A 56 8.10 -2.59 -7.62
C LEU A 56 7.23 -2.24 -8.81
N GLY A 57 7.58 -2.77 -9.98
CA GLY A 57 6.81 -2.72 -11.21
C GLY A 57 6.48 -4.11 -11.72
N LEU A 58 5.29 -4.27 -12.30
CA LEU A 58 4.87 -5.47 -13.01
C LEU A 58 4.37 -5.10 -14.39
N THR A 59 4.68 -5.96 -15.37
CA THR A 59 4.07 -5.93 -16.69
C THR A 59 2.63 -6.42 -16.63
N LYS A 60 1.89 -6.36 -17.75
CA LYS A 60 0.53 -6.88 -17.86
C LYS A 60 0.44 -8.40 -17.59
N ASP A 61 1.54 -9.12 -17.87
CA ASP A 61 1.65 -10.57 -17.63
C ASP A 61 2.20 -10.89 -16.22
N LEU A 62 2.20 -9.91 -15.32
CA LEU A 62 2.69 -9.98 -13.96
C LEU A 62 4.19 -10.32 -13.85
N GLU A 63 4.98 -10.03 -14.88
CA GLU A 63 6.43 -10.17 -14.81
C GLU A 63 7.09 -8.92 -14.21
N PRO A 64 8.10 -9.06 -13.34
CA PRO A 64 8.82 -7.93 -12.77
C PRO A 64 9.44 -7.05 -13.85
N CYS A 65 9.29 -5.74 -13.71
CA CYS A 65 9.88 -4.76 -14.61
C CYS A 65 10.34 -3.51 -13.84
N GLU A 66 11.01 -2.61 -14.55
CA GLU A 66 11.41 -1.32 -13.99
C GLU A 66 10.20 -0.47 -13.61
N PHE A 67 10.26 0.21 -12.45
CA PHE A 67 9.16 0.99 -11.88
C PHE A 67 8.65 2.10 -12.83
N PHE A 68 9.52 2.66 -13.66
CA PHE A 68 9.20 3.66 -14.68
C PHE A 68 9.49 3.14 -16.10
N GLY A 69 9.53 1.80 -16.29
CA GLY A 69 9.75 1.21 -17.61
C GLY A 69 8.55 1.43 -18.55
N ASP A 70 8.80 1.39 -19.86
CA ASP A 70 7.77 1.60 -20.87
C ASP A 70 6.70 0.50 -20.88
N ASN A 71 7.05 -0.70 -20.37
CA ASN A 71 6.18 -1.86 -20.29
C ASN A 71 5.50 -2.02 -18.91
N VAL A 72 5.68 -1.05 -18.00
CA VAL A 72 5.05 -1.14 -16.69
C VAL A 72 3.54 -0.98 -16.83
N TRP A 73 2.81 -1.96 -16.32
CA TRP A 73 1.36 -1.93 -16.25
C TRP A 73 0.85 -1.61 -14.85
N TRP A 74 1.49 -2.18 -13.82
CA TRP A 74 1.23 -1.87 -12.42
C TRP A 74 2.53 -1.51 -11.72
N ARG A 75 2.43 -0.58 -10.78
CA ARG A 75 3.54 -0.22 -9.90
C ARG A 75 3.04 0.15 -8.52
N GLY A 76 3.84 -0.20 -7.52
CA GLY A 76 3.58 0.14 -6.13
C GLY A 76 4.86 0.30 -5.35
N ALA A 77 4.81 1.05 -4.26
CA ALA A 77 5.89 1.18 -3.29
C ALA A 77 5.47 0.49 -1.99
N ILE A 78 6.41 -0.22 -1.36
CA ILE A 78 6.23 -0.88 -0.07
C ILE A 78 7.00 -0.07 0.96
N ASP A 79 6.31 0.43 1.99
CA ASP A 79 6.94 1.23 3.04
C ASP A 79 8.04 0.44 3.77
N LEU A 80 7.76 -0.83 4.11
CA LEU A 80 8.74 -1.74 4.66
C LEU A 80 8.50 -3.18 4.20
N LEU A 81 9.49 -3.75 3.53
CA LEU A 81 9.59 -5.17 3.23
C LEU A 81 10.72 -5.79 4.07
N ILE A 82 10.43 -6.91 4.73
CA ILE A 82 11.43 -7.71 5.46
C ILE A 82 11.47 -9.09 4.81
N LEU A 83 12.62 -9.46 4.25
CA LEU A 83 12.84 -10.74 3.57
C LEU A 83 13.62 -11.69 4.48
N ASP A 84 13.01 -12.78 4.88
CA ASP A 84 13.67 -13.88 5.55
C ASP A 84 13.77 -15.05 4.56
N LYS A 85 14.91 -15.14 3.89
CA LYS A 85 15.18 -16.15 2.86
C LYS A 85 15.36 -17.56 3.45
N GLU A 86 15.79 -17.67 4.70
CA GLU A 86 15.98 -18.97 5.36
C GLU A 86 14.62 -19.63 5.63
N SER A 87 13.67 -18.87 6.16
CA SER A 87 12.30 -19.34 6.39
C SER A 87 11.41 -19.22 5.15
N LYS A 88 11.93 -18.69 4.03
CA LYS A 88 11.19 -18.40 2.80
C LYS A 88 9.94 -17.53 3.04
N THR A 89 10.01 -16.64 4.01
CA THR A 89 8.90 -15.75 4.37
C THR A 89 9.27 -14.31 4.16
N ALA A 90 8.26 -13.48 3.87
CA ALA A 90 8.41 -12.03 3.88
C ALA A 90 7.37 -11.38 4.78
N THR A 91 7.71 -10.18 5.30
CA THR A 91 6.77 -9.31 5.98
C THR A 91 6.62 -8.03 5.16
N VAL A 92 5.39 -7.71 4.77
CA VAL A 92 5.04 -6.49 4.04
C VAL A 92 4.28 -5.58 4.98
N ILE A 93 4.79 -4.39 5.23
CA ILE A 93 4.12 -3.38 6.07
C ILE A 93 3.87 -2.12 5.25
N ASP A 94 2.65 -1.63 5.37
CA ASP A 94 2.22 -0.34 4.85
C ASP A 94 1.76 0.53 6.04
N TYR A 95 2.41 1.67 6.23
CA TYR A 95 2.12 2.58 7.33
C TYR A 95 0.89 3.43 7.02
N LYS A 96 0.05 3.62 8.02
CA LYS A 96 -1.17 4.42 7.92
C LYS A 96 -1.24 5.44 9.05
N THR A 97 -1.60 6.68 8.71
CA THR A 97 -1.86 7.76 9.67
C THR A 97 -3.35 8.06 9.83
N GLY A 98 -4.20 7.42 8.99
CA GLY A 98 -5.65 7.53 9.05
C GLY A 98 -6.30 6.63 10.11
N LYS A 99 -7.62 6.44 10.01
CA LYS A 99 -8.39 5.59 10.91
C LYS A 99 -8.55 4.17 10.32
N SER A 100 -8.37 3.15 11.15
CA SER A 100 -8.45 1.73 10.77
C SER A 100 -9.82 1.30 10.24
N GLN A 101 -10.90 1.96 10.66
CA GLN A 101 -12.27 1.67 10.19
C GLN A 101 -12.48 1.86 8.67
N TYR A 102 -11.57 2.56 7.98
CA TYR A 102 -11.59 2.77 6.54
C TYR A 102 -10.51 1.97 5.82
N ALA A 103 -9.96 0.95 6.46
CA ALA A 103 -8.91 0.12 5.89
C ALA A 103 -9.40 -0.62 4.64
N ASP A 104 -8.57 -0.60 3.60
CA ASP A 104 -8.73 -1.45 2.42
C ASP A 104 -7.49 -2.35 2.30
N THR A 105 -7.66 -3.62 2.65
CA THR A 105 -6.56 -4.60 2.65
C THR A 105 -6.22 -5.12 1.26
N ARG A 106 -7.03 -4.84 0.22
CA ARG A 106 -6.78 -5.30 -1.15
C ARG A 106 -5.43 -4.85 -1.69
N GLN A 107 -4.96 -3.65 -1.29
CA GLN A 107 -3.62 -3.19 -1.66
C GLN A 107 -2.51 -4.14 -1.20
N LEU A 108 -2.65 -4.78 -0.03
CA LEU A 108 -1.67 -5.75 0.48
C LEU A 108 -1.56 -6.98 -0.43
N GLY A 109 -2.68 -7.40 -1.03
CA GLY A 109 -2.70 -8.49 -2.01
C GLY A 109 -1.87 -8.16 -3.25
N LEU A 110 -2.03 -6.97 -3.85
CA LEU A 110 -1.23 -6.56 -5.02
C LEU A 110 0.25 -6.41 -4.68
N LEU A 111 0.58 -5.78 -3.56
CA LEU A 111 1.96 -5.68 -3.10
C LEU A 111 2.57 -7.07 -2.90
N SER A 112 1.81 -8.01 -2.32
CA SER A 112 2.26 -9.38 -2.10
C SER A 112 2.48 -10.14 -3.41
N ILE A 113 1.62 -9.97 -4.43
CA ILE A 113 1.85 -10.53 -5.77
C ILE A 113 3.17 -10.02 -6.33
N ALA A 114 3.43 -8.71 -6.26
CA ALA A 114 4.66 -8.12 -6.76
C ALA A 114 5.91 -8.63 -6.01
N VAL A 115 5.81 -8.86 -4.70
CA VAL A 115 6.89 -9.47 -3.91
C VAL A 115 7.15 -10.91 -4.34
N PHE A 116 6.11 -11.75 -4.48
CA PHE A 116 6.27 -13.13 -4.94
C PHE A 116 6.91 -13.22 -6.33
N LYS A 117 6.52 -12.33 -7.23
CA LYS A 117 7.08 -12.27 -8.59
C LYS A 117 8.52 -11.79 -8.60
N LYS A 118 8.88 -10.82 -7.77
CA LYS A 118 10.24 -10.27 -7.66
C LYS A 118 11.21 -11.19 -6.90
N PHE A 119 10.69 -11.93 -5.92
CA PHE A 119 11.44 -12.80 -5.03
C PHE A 119 10.82 -14.21 -5.03
N PRO A 120 11.04 -14.99 -6.09
CA PRO A 120 10.37 -16.29 -6.28
C PRO A 120 10.73 -17.34 -5.22
N GLU A 121 11.80 -17.12 -4.45
CA GLU A 121 12.15 -17.94 -3.31
C GLU A 121 11.22 -17.80 -2.10
N ILE A 122 10.42 -16.71 -2.05
CA ILE A 122 9.47 -16.48 -0.96
C ILE A 122 8.19 -17.29 -1.20
N GLU A 123 7.82 -18.08 -0.22
CA GLU A 123 6.63 -18.96 -0.28
C GLU A 123 5.44 -18.35 0.47
N LYS A 124 5.69 -17.59 1.55
CA LYS A 124 4.66 -17.01 2.41
C LYS A 124 4.93 -15.54 2.71
N ILE A 125 3.88 -14.73 2.70
CA ILE A 125 3.93 -13.32 3.10
C ILE A 125 2.97 -13.08 4.25
N LYS A 126 3.48 -12.41 5.31
CA LYS A 126 2.68 -11.78 6.37
C LYS A 126 2.60 -10.30 6.03
N ALA A 127 1.41 -9.83 5.69
CA ALA A 127 1.19 -8.43 5.33
C ALA A 127 0.39 -7.69 6.39
N GLY A 128 0.64 -6.39 6.56
CA GLY A 128 -0.07 -5.59 7.54
C GLY A 128 -0.23 -4.13 7.16
N LEU A 129 -1.44 -3.59 7.38
CA LEU A 129 -1.67 -2.16 7.47
C LEU A 129 -1.40 -1.74 8.92
N MET A 130 -0.34 -0.99 9.14
CA MET A 130 0.05 -0.53 10.46
C MET A 130 -0.40 0.91 10.69
N PHE A 131 -1.45 1.08 11.48
CA PHE A 131 -2.00 2.39 11.86
C PHE A 131 -1.22 2.95 13.03
N LEU A 132 -0.19 3.76 12.75
CA LEU A 132 0.73 4.26 13.76
C LEU A 132 0.03 5.13 14.82
N VAL A 133 -0.92 5.98 14.42
CA VAL A 133 -1.64 6.89 15.32
C VAL A 133 -2.60 6.14 16.25
N SER A 134 -3.40 5.19 15.74
CA SER A 134 -4.32 4.39 16.57
C SER A 134 -3.66 3.18 17.20
N LYS A 135 -2.40 2.87 16.84
CA LYS A 135 -1.63 1.71 17.35
C LYS A 135 -2.31 0.37 17.04
N GLU A 136 -2.98 0.30 15.90
CA GLU A 136 -3.68 -0.89 15.41
C GLU A 136 -2.91 -1.49 14.22
N ILE A 137 -3.07 -2.80 14.04
CA ILE A 137 -2.55 -3.48 12.86
C ILE A 137 -3.60 -4.43 12.31
N ILE A 138 -3.92 -4.28 11.04
CA ILE A 138 -4.76 -5.23 10.29
C ILE A 138 -3.81 -6.14 9.52
N LYS A 139 -3.95 -7.44 9.72
CA LYS A 139 -3.03 -8.46 9.19
C LYS A 139 -3.71 -9.33 8.16
N GLU A 140 -2.95 -9.68 7.12
CA GLU A 140 -3.31 -10.66 6.10
C GLU A 140 -2.16 -11.63 5.91
N GLU A 141 -2.45 -12.84 5.46
CA GLU A 141 -1.43 -13.82 5.07
C GLU A 141 -1.67 -14.31 3.65
N TYR A 142 -0.60 -14.35 2.86
CA TYR A 142 -0.63 -14.78 1.47
C TYR A 142 0.36 -15.91 1.23
N ASN A 143 0.03 -16.76 0.25
CA ASN A 143 0.88 -17.87 -0.18
C ASN A 143 1.09 -17.78 -1.70
N ASN A 144 2.29 -18.06 -2.18
CA ASN A 144 2.64 -17.94 -3.59
C ASN A 144 1.86 -18.90 -4.50
N THR A 145 1.33 -20.00 -3.96
CA THR A 145 0.46 -20.93 -4.71
C THR A 145 -0.90 -20.36 -5.05
N ARG A 146 -1.26 -19.19 -4.50
CA ARG A 146 -2.57 -18.56 -4.69
C ARG A 146 -2.51 -17.23 -5.44
N ILE A 147 -1.41 -16.97 -6.15
CA ILE A 147 -1.25 -15.71 -6.90
C ILE A 147 -2.40 -15.49 -7.90
N ASP A 148 -2.81 -16.53 -8.62
CA ASP A 148 -3.88 -16.44 -9.62
C ASP A 148 -5.23 -16.13 -8.96
N ASP A 149 -5.55 -16.75 -7.82
CA ASP A 149 -6.76 -16.44 -7.05
C ASP A 149 -6.74 -14.97 -6.57
N MET A 150 -5.62 -14.53 -6.03
CA MET A 150 -5.44 -13.15 -5.54
C MET A 150 -5.61 -12.13 -6.68
N TYR A 151 -5.15 -12.46 -7.88
CA TYR A 151 -5.25 -11.58 -9.04
C TYR A 151 -6.66 -11.55 -9.63
N THR A 152 -7.42 -12.65 -9.55
CA THR A 152 -8.78 -12.76 -10.10
C THR A 152 -9.73 -11.67 -9.56
N GLU A 153 -9.55 -11.24 -8.31
CA GLU A 153 -10.35 -10.13 -7.75
C GLU A 153 -10.11 -8.82 -8.49
N TRP A 154 -8.88 -8.60 -8.95
CA TRP A 154 -8.49 -7.40 -9.69
C TRP A 154 -8.93 -7.46 -11.14
N ASP A 155 -8.92 -8.63 -11.78
CA ASP A 155 -9.38 -8.80 -13.16
C ASP A 155 -10.78 -8.26 -13.38
N ARG A 156 -11.69 -8.51 -12.44
CA ARG A 156 -13.07 -8.01 -12.51
C ARG A 156 -13.12 -6.48 -12.46
N LEU A 157 -12.31 -5.85 -11.61
CA LEU A 157 -12.25 -4.40 -11.51
C LEU A 157 -11.61 -3.78 -12.75
N ILE A 158 -10.55 -4.40 -13.26
CA ILE A 158 -9.86 -3.99 -14.49
C ILE A 158 -10.79 -4.12 -15.69
N LEU A 159 -11.51 -5.23 -15.80
CA LEU A 159 -12.48 -5.43 -16.87
C LEU A 159 -13.57 -4.34 -16.86
N ARG A 160 -14.10 -4.01 -15.68
CA ARG A 160 -15.08 -2.92 -15.55
C ARG A 160 -14.49 -1.56 -15.95
N MET A 161 -13.25 -1.29 -15.57
CA MET A 161 -12.56 -0.07 -15.96
C MET A 161 -12.35 0.00 -17.46
N ASN A 162 -11.83 -1.06 -18.08
CA ASN A 162 -11.61 -1.13 -19.53
C ASN A 162 -12.92 -0.97 -20.29
N THR A 163 -13.99 -1.67 -19.87
CA THR A 163 -15.32 -1.54 -20.47
C THR A 163 -15.83 -0.09 -20.43
N ALA A 164 -15.61 0.62 -19.31
CA ALA A 164 -15.99 2.02 -19.20
C ALA A 164 -15.18 2.92 -20.16
N TYR A 165 -13.88 2.68 -20.29
CA TYR A 165 -13.02 3.41 -21.23
C TYR A 165 -13.41 3.13 -22.70
N ASP A 166 -13.63 1.87 -23.07
CA ASP A 166 -13.95 1.47 -24.42
C ASP A 166 -15.34 1.97 -24.88
N SER A 167 -16.30 1.99 -23.96
CA SER A 167 -17.67 2.46 -24.24
C SER A 167 -17.86 3.97 -24.06
N GLY A 168 -16.93 4.65 -23.38
CA GLY A 168 -17.08 6.05 -22.98
C GLY A 168 -18.14 6.27 -21.89
N VAL A 169 -18.69 5.20 -21.29
CA VAL A 169 -19.74 5.27 -20.27
C VAL A 169 -19.16 5.08 -18.88
N PHE A 170 -19.12 6.16 -18.09
CA PHE A 170 -18.67 6.16 -16.70
C PHE A 170 -19.86 6.35 -15.76
N ASN A 171 -20.42 5.24 -15.26
CA ASN A 171 -21.52 5.30 -14.33
C ASN A 171 -21.06 5.89 -12.97
N PRO A 172 -21.76 6.87 -12.42
CA PRO A 172 -21.43 7.44 -11.12
C PRO A 172 -21.61 6.39 -10.01
N VAL A 173 -20.73 6.42 -9.01
CA VAL A 173 -20.84 5.65 -7.78
C VAL A 173 -20.97 6.63 -6.60
N PRO A 174 -22.18 7.15 -6.31
CA PRO A 174 -22.39 8.10 -5.24
C PRO A 174 -21.98 7.51 -3.88
N ASN A 175 -21.24 8.30 -3.11
CA ASN A 175 -20.77 7.92 -1.79
C ASN A 175 -20.54 9.18 -0.94
N PHE A 176 -20.11 9.00 0.31
CA PHE A 176 -19.88 10.12 1.24
C PHE A 176 -18.91 11.20 0.71
N ALA A 177 -17.99 10.85 -0.18
CA ALA A 177 -17.04 11.81 -0.75
C ALA A 177 -17.72 12.82 -1.67
N CYS A 178 -18.88 12.49 -2.25
CA CYS A 178 -19.65 13.42 -3.08
C CYS A 178 -20.05 14.69 -2.33
N LYS A 179 -20.28 14.55 -1.02
CA LYS A 179 -20.74 15.66 -0.17
C LYS A 179 -19.65 16.70 0.11
N SER A 180 -18.39 16.28 0.29
CA SER A 180 -17.36 17.15 0.86
C SER A 180 -16.01 17.11 0.14
N PHE A 181 -15.69 16.04 -0.55
CA PHE A 181 -14.36 15.80 -1.09
C PHE A 181 -14.29 15.77 -2.62
N CYS A 182 -15.42 15.56 -3.30
CA CYS A 182 -15.44 15.48 -4.75
C CYS A 182 -15.29 16.88 -5.37
N PRO A 183 -14.30 17.12 -6.26
CA PRO A 183 -14.11 18.41 -6.91
C PRO A 183 -15.05 18.64 -8.10
N VAL A 184 -15.80 17.61 -8.55
CA VAL A 184 -16.64 17.67 -9.76
C VAL A 184 -17.99 18.30 -9.45
N GLN A 185 -18.04 19.62 -9.38
CA GLN A 185 -19.25 20.40 -9.03
C GLN A 185 -20.38 20.27 -10.06
N SER A 186 -20.06 19.96 -11.33
CA SER A 186 -21.05 19.74 -12.39
C SER A 186 -21.77 18.39 -12.29
N CYS A 187 -21.34 17.49 -11.42
CA CYS A 187 -21.97 16.18 -11.25
C CYS A 187 -23.31 16.30 -10.52
N ALA A 188 -24.35 15.59 -10.99
CA ALA A 188 -25.68 15.57 -10.39
C ALA A 188 -25.71 15.04 -8.94
N HIS A 189 -24.65 14.36 -8.49
CA HIS A 189 -24.50 13.80 -7.14
C HIS A 189 -23.61 14.66 -6.22
N TRP A 190 -23.04 15.76 -6.75
CA TRP A 190 -22.20 16.64 -5.95
C TRP A 190 -22.99 17.33 -4.83
N GLY A 191 -22.41 17.38 -3.64
CA GLY A 191 -23.01 18.04 -2.46
C GLY A 191 -24.16 17.24 -1.80
N LYS A 192 -24.43 16.01 -2.24
CA LYS A 192 -25.55 15.19 -1.73
C LYS A 192 -25.08 14.09 -0.79
#